data_c4bc570e7346eed6918c3d1fffcfb186
#
_entry.id   c4bc570e7346eed6918c3d1fffcfb186
#
_cell.length_a   1.000
_cell.length_b   1.000
_cell.length_c   1.000
_cell.angle_alpha   90.00
_cell.angle_beta   90.00
_cell.angle_gamma   90.00
#
_symmetry.space_group_name_H-M   'P 1'
#
loop_
_entity.id
_entity.type
_entity.pdbx_description
1 polymer ?
#
loop_
_entity_poly.entity_id
_entity_poly.type
_entity_poly.pdbx_seq_one_letter_code
_entity_poly.pdbx_strand_id
1 'polypeptide(L)'
;TLSYSSAMLGLCLNNIGLPVVITASDYVPDDKRSNALINFKACVDLILQSENGVYTVYKNKTDKYARIFIPTRLCEADRINDVFTSCDDLPPVYINEKGMISGDLLSDDTKHDMMPGLSDIDFRKSVLLVHPYPSLEYKSITIPENAGAVLHITYHSGTVSEKALFLLERCRERGLPMFLCSLKSNNNSIYETSDILLKNGAIPVFDTGNESAYAKLLLAVNLYPDDIAGFMRKNIYHEII
;
A
#
# COMPACT_ATOMS: atom_id res chain seq x y z
N THR A 1 -1.03 6.17 9.12
CA THR A 1 -0.41 4.85 9.47
C THR A 1 -1.30 3.65 9.16
N LEU A 2 -2.65 3.76 9.32
CA LEU A 2 -3.55 2.62 9.11
C LEU A 2 -3.33 1.95 7.75
N SER A 3 -3.27 2.72 6.65
CA SER A 3 -3.10 2.19 5.29
C SER A 3 -1.78 1.42 5.10
N TYR A 4 -0.67 1.96 5.59
CA TYR A 4 0.63 1.27 5.53
C TYR A 4 0.66 -0.01 6.38
N SER A 5 0.09 0.04 7.60
CA SER A 5 0.00 -1.13 8.48
C SER A 5 -0.92 -2.19 7.88
N SER A 6 -2.05 -1.78 7.29
CA SER A 6 -2.99 -2.67 6.60
C SER A 6 -2.33 -3.36 5.41
N ALA A 7 -1.62 -2.61 4.56
CA ALA A 7 -0.90 -3.17 3.43
C ALA A 7 0.14 -4.20 3.88
N MET A 8 0.97 -3.86 4.88
CA MET A 8 1.98 -4.78 5.42
C MET A 8 1.34 -6.06 5.97
N LEU A 9 0.29 -5.95 6.80
CA LEU A 9 -0.38 -7.10 7.38
C LEU A 9 -1.12 -7.92 6.32
N GLY A 10 -1.74 -7.28 5.32
CA GLY A 10 -2.33 -7.97 4.16
C GLY A 10 -1.32 -8.82 3.42
N LEU A 11 -0.15 -8.26 3.11
CA LEU A 11 0.93 -8.98 2.42
C LEU A 11 1.49 -10.15 3.24
N CYS A 12 1.59 -10.01 4.58
CA CYS A 12 2.23 -11.01 5.44
C CYS A 12 1.29 -12.08 5.98
N LEU A 13 0.00 -11.78 6.14
CA LEU A 13 -0.95 -12.64 6.86
C LEU A 13 -2.02 -13.28 5.95
N ASN A 14 -1.93 -13.08 4.62
CA ASN A 14 -2.95 -13.57 3.69
C ASN A 14 -3.18 -15.10 3.73
N ASN A 15 -2.20 -15.89 4.15
CA ASN A 15 -2.25 -17.35 4.12
C ASN A 15 -2.30 -18.03 5.50
N ILE A 16 -2.63 -17.30 6.57
CA ILE A 16 -2.64 -17.92 7.92
C ILE A 16 -3.86 -18.80 8.19
N GLY A 17 -4.85 -18.85 7.28
CA GLY A 17 -6.05 -19.68 7.41
C GLY A 17 -7.03 -19.20 8.48
N LEU A 18 -6.95 -17.95 8.88
CA LEU A 18 -7.83 -17.30 9.86
C LEU A 18 -8.26 -15.92 9.33
N PRO A 19 -9.44 -15.44 9.69
CA PRO A 19 -9.83 -14.07 9.40
C PRO A 19 -9.03 -13.09 10.28
N VAL A 20 -8.40 -12.11 9.64
CA VAL A 20 -7.68 -11.01 10.29
C VAL A 20 -8.36 -9.70 9.93
N VAL A 21 -8.79 -8.94 10.93
CA VAL A 21 -9.42 -7.64 10.70
C VAL A 21 -8.68 -6.53 11.42
N ILE A 22 -8.28 -5.53 10.65
CA ILE A 22 -7.50 -4.39 11.10
C ILE A 22 -8.43 -3.19 11.17
N THR A 23 -8.30 -2.38 12.22
CA THR A 23 -9.05 -1.14 12.34
C THR A 23 -8.29 -0.07 13.13
N ALA A 24 -8.81 1.13 13.12
CA ALA A 24 -8.39 2.25 13.94
C ALA A 24 -9.61 3.09 14.33
N SER A 25 -9.41 4.20 15.02
CA SER A 25 -10.46 5.16 15.32
C SER A 25 -9.96 6.60 15.14
N ASP A 26 -10.89 7.51 14.88
CA ASP A 26 -10.62 8.94 14.72
C ASP A 26 -10.40 9.65 16.08
N TYR A 27 -11.06 9.18 17.14
CA TYR A 27 -10.92 9.66 18.51
C TYR A 27 -10.74 8.50 19.48
N VAL A 28 -10.31 8.78 20.70
CA VAL A 28 -10.24 7.79 21.77
C VAL A 28 -11.64 7.20 22.05
N PRO A 29 -11.74 5.93 22.46
CA PRO A 29 -13.04 5.24 22.57
C PRO A 29 -14.08 5.94 23.46
N ASP A 30 -13.65 6.67 24.50
CA ASP A 30 -14.52 7.38 25.45
C ASP A 30 -15.04 8.73 24.89
N ASP A 31 -14.53 9.21 23.78
CA ASP A 31 -15.04 10.42 23.14
C ASP A 31 -16.35 10.09 22.38
N LYS A 32 -17.38 10.88 22.64
CA LYS A 32 -18.71 10.70 22.01
C LYS A 32 -18.70 10.81 20.47
N ARG A 33 -17.66 11.42 19.92
CA ARG A 33 -17.47 11.56 18.45
C ARG A 33 -16.80 10.34 17.84
N SER A 34 -16.23 9.46 18.67
CA SER A 34 -15.40 8.35 18.23
C SER A 34 -16.20 7.31 17.46
N ASN A 35 -15.62 6.84 16.35
CA ASN A 35 -16.12 5.70 15.60
C ASN A 35 -15.56 4.36 16.14
N ALA A 36 -14.77 4.36 17.22
CA ALA A 36 -14.07 3.20 17.75
C ALA A 36 -14.98 1.99 18.00
N LEU A 37 -16.10 2.19 18.73
CA LEU A 37 -17.02 1.10 19.07
C LEU A 37 -17.77 0.56 17.85
N ILE A 38 -18.09 1.43 16.90
CA ILE A 38 -18.73 1.02 15.64
C ILE A 38 -17.76 0.17 14.83
N ASN A 39 -16.53 0.62 14.68
CA ASN A 39 -15.48 -0.10 13.96
C ASN A 39 -15.17 -1.44 14.63
N PHE A 40 -15.02 -1.47 15.95
CA PHE A 40 -14.76 -2.71 16.70
C PHE A 40 -15.89 -3.73 16.54
N LYS A 41 -17.15 -3.27 16.70
CA LYS A 41 -18.30 -4.14 16.48
C LYS A 41 -18.31 -4.72 15.07
N ALA A 42 -18.09 -3.87 14.06
CA ALA A 42 -18.05 -4.30 12.66
C ALA A 42 -16.92 -5.31 12.39
N CYS A 43 -15.76 -5.16 13.06
CA CYS A 43 -14.68 -6.16 12.99
C CYS A 43 -15.11 -7.50 13.55
N VAL A 44 -15.76 -7.52 14.71
CA VAL A 44 -16.25 -8.76 15.34
C VAL A 44 -17.30 -9.44 14.46
N ASP A 45 -18.27 -8.66 13.95
CA ASP A 45 -19.32 -9.16 13.07
C ASP A 45 -18.73 -9.75 11.76
N LEU A 46 -17.67 -9.13 11.22
CA LEU A 46 -16.98 -9.63 10.02
C LEU A 46 -16.23 -10.94 10.31
N ILE A 47 -15.46 -11.00 11.40
CA ILE A 47 -14.72 -12.21 11.81
C ILE A 47 -15.65 -13.42 11.96
N LEU A 48 -16.84 -13.21 12.53
CA LEU A 48 -17.82 -14.30 12.76
C LEU A 48 -18.44 -14.83 11.44
N GLN A 49 -18.30 -14.10 10.33
CA GLN A 49 -18.89 -14.45 9.04
C GLN A 49 -17.82 -14.85 7.99
N SER A 50 -16.54 -14.55 8.24
CA SER A 50 -15.44 -14.81 7.32
C SER A 50 -14.71 -16.10 7.72
N GLU A 51 -14.40 -16.95 6.76
CA GLU A 51 -13.62 -18.18 7.01
C GLU A 51 -12.12 -17.87 7.12
N ASN A 52 -11.61 -17.01 6.27
CA ASN A 52 -10.22 -16.57 6.22
C ASN A 52 -10.10 -15.22 5.50
N GLY A 53 -8.90 -14.70 5.39
CA GLY A 53 -8.59 -13.45 4.68
C GLY A 53 -8.21 -12.31 5.62
N VAL A 54 -7.60 -11.29 5.04
CA VAL A 54 -7.18 -10.08 5.76
C VAL A 54 -8.01 -8.90 5.27
N TYR A 55 -8.60 -8.16 6.19
CA TYR A 55 -9.50 -7.05 5.89
C TYR A 55 -9.14 -5.83 6.72
N THR A 56 -9.47 -4.65 6.22
CA THR A 56 -9.48 -3.42 7.02
C THR A 56 -10.90 -2.90 7.11
N VAL A 57 -11.37 -2.61 8.32
CA VAL A 57 -12.71 -2.08 8.57
C VAL A 57 -12.60 -0.68 9.15
N TYR A 58 -13.27 0.27 8.53
CA TYR A 58 -13.31 1.64 9.02
C TYR A 58 -14.58 2.36 8.60
N LYS A 59 -15.21 3.08 9.53
CA LYS A 59 -16.35 3.95 9.24
C LYS A 59 -15.87 5.38 9.07
N ASN A 60 -15.80 5.86 7.83
CA ASN A 60 -15.59 7.27 7.55
C ASN A 60 -16.76 8.13 8.06
N LYS A 61 -16.50 9.41 8.30
CA LYS A 61 -17.56 10.37 8.71
C LYS A 61 -18.68 10.50 7.67
N THR A 62 -18.33 10.35 6.39
CA THR A 62 -19.26 10.44 5.26
C THR A 62 -20.05 9.16 5.03
N ASP A 63 -19.63 8.03 5.57
CA ASP A 63 -20.26 6.74 5.36
C ASP A 63 -21.39 6.50 6.36
N LYS A 64 -22.47 5.87 5.90
CA LYS A 64 -23.58 5.44 6.76
C LYS A 64 -23.17 4.28 7.66
N TYR A 65 -22.40 3.33 7.11
CA TYR A 65 -21.97 2.10 7.76
C TYR A 65 -20.46 1.97 7.72
N ALA A 66 -19.89 1.01 8.46
CA ALA A 66 -18.47 0.71 8.36
C ALA A 66 -18.16 0.09 7.00
N ARG A 67 -17.12 0.57 6.35
CA ARG A 67 -16.64 0.06 5.06
C ARG A 67 -15.59 -1.03 5.30
N ILE A 68 -15.66 -2.09 4.52
CA ILE A 68 -14.67 -3.16 4.46
C ILE A 68 -13.75 -2.86 3.27
N PHE A 69 -12.45 -2.78 3.53
CA PHE A 69 -11.44 -2.52 2.53
C PHE A 69 -10.55 -3.74 2.33
N ILE A 70 -10.07 -3.93 1.11
CA ILE A 70 -8.92 -4.77 0.84
C ILE A 70 -7.69 -4.05 1.40
N PRO A 71 -6.94 -4.64 2.35
CA PRO A 71 -5.91 -3.92 3.10
C PRO A 71 -4.80 -3.37 2.23
N THR A 72 -4.46 -4.07 1.14
CA THR A 72 -3.44 -3.67 0.17
C THR A 72 -3.92 -2.62 -0.84
N ARG A 73 -5.21 -2.27 -0.84
CA ARG A 73 -5.78 -1.22 -1.68
C ARG A 73 -6.24 0.01 -0.89
N LEU A 74 -6.04 -0.01 0.42
CA LEU A 74 -6.39 1.10 1.29
C LEU A 74 -5.41 2.26 1.10
N CYS A 75 -5.91 3.39 0.61
CA CYS A 75 -5.14 4.62 0.49
C CYS A 75 -5.06 5.38 1.81
N GLU A 76 -4.02 6.21 1.97
CA GLU A 76 -3.92 7.17 3.08
C GLU A 76 -5.17 8.05 3.12
N ALA A 77 -5.64 8.37 4.33
CA ALA A 77 -6.79 9.25 4.49
C ALA A 77 -6.50 10.64 3.90
N ASP A 78 -7.50 11.22 3.27
CA ASP A 78 -7.42 12.60 2.82
C ASP A 78 -7.13 13.53 4.01
N ARG A 79 -6.16 14.43 3.84
CA ARG A 79 -5.61 15.27 4.90
C ARG A 79 -6.58 16.33 5.45
N ILE A 80 -7.67 16.60 4.74
CA ILE A 80 -8.62 17.66 5.11
C ILE A 80 -9.87 17.05 5.75
N ASN A 81 -10.39 15.97 5.18
CA ASN A 81 -11.66 15.38 5.60
C ASN A 81 -11.52 14.05 6.34
N ASP A 82 -10.29 13.53 6.48
CA ASP A 82 -9.97 12.27 7.17
C ASP A 82 -10.70 11.04 6.60
N VAL A 83 -10.99 11.04 5.29
CA VAL A 83 -11.70 9.96 4.62
C VAL A 83 -10.71 8.97 4.00
N PHE A 84 -10.80 7.70 4.40
CA PHE A 84 -10.10 6.61 3.75
C PHE A 84 -10.81 6.19 2.47
N THR A 85 -10.04 5.93 1.42
CA THR A 85 -10.53 5.44 0.12
C THR A 85 -9.77 4.18 -0.30
N SER A 86 -10.29 3.50 -1.31
CA SER A 86 -9.58 2.43 -2.01
C SER A 86 -8.98 2.97 -3.31
N CYS A 87 -7.83 2.46 -3.74
CA CYS A 87 -7.20 2.84 -5.00
C CYS A 87 -7.76 2.09 -6.21
N ASP A 88 -8.78 1.24 -6.02
CA ASP A 88 -9.50 0.54 -7.08
C ASP A 88 -10.86 1.18 -7.37
N ASP A 89 -11.48 0.77 -8.50
CA ASP A 89 -12.82 1.19 -8.91
C ASP A 89 -13.91 0.17 -8.48
N LEU A 90 -13.60 -0.74 -7.55
CA LEU A 90 -14.58 -1.73 -7.09
C LEU A 90 -15.68 -1.07 -6.26
N PRO A 91 -16.93 -1.56 -6.37
CA PRO A 91 -18.01 -1.10 -5.52
C PRO A 91 -17.65 -1.26 -4.03
N PRO A 92 -17.89 -0.23 -3.20
CA PRO A 92 -17.56 -0.31 -1.78
C PRO A 92 -18.44 -1.35 -1.07
N VAL A 93 -17.81 -2.18 -0.24
CA VAL A 93 -18.47 -3.17 0.61
C VAL A 93 -18.65 -2.58 2.00
N TYR A 94 -19.87 -2.69 2.55
CA TYR A 94 -20.19 -2.16 3.88
C TYR A 94 -20.70 -3.26 4.80
N ILE A 95 -20.51 -3.07 6.09
CA ILE A 95 -21.16 -3.87 7.15
C ILE A 95 -22.02 -2.94 8.00
N ASN A 96 -23.32 -3.26 8.10
CA ASN A 96 -24.27 -2.45 8.83
C ASN A 96 -24.31 -2.78 10.33
N GLU A 97 -25.10 -2.04 11.10
CA GLU A 97 -25.24 -2.21 12.57
C GLU A 97 -25.77 -3.59 12.98
N LYS A 98 -26.43 -4.32 12.08
CA LYS A 98 -26.91 -5.70 12.30
C LYS A 98 -25.90 -6.76 11.87
N GLY A 99 -24.69 -6.35 11.46
CA GLY A 99 -23.66 -7.24 10.94
C GLY A 99 -23.90 -7.74 9.51
N MET A 100 -24.85 -7.17 8.76
CA MET A 100 -25.12 -7.60 7.39
C MET A 100 -24.11 -6.92 6.45
N ILE A 101 -23.46 -7.74 5.63
CA ILE A 101 -22.49 -7.29 4.60
C ILE A 101 -23.26 -6.99 3.31
N SER A 102 -22.98 -5.82 2.70
CA SER A 102 -23.52 -5.41 1.40
C SER A 102 -22.46 -5.53 0.33
N GLY A 103 -22.60 -6.45 -0.58
CA GLY A 103 -21.63 -6.71 -1.66
C GLY A 103 -20.77 -7.94 -1.38
N ASP A 104 -19.95 -8.27 -2.35
CA ASP A 104 -19.10 -9.45 -2.30
C ASP A 104 -17.74 -9.11 -1.71
N LEU A 105 -17.31 -9.84 -0.71
CA LEU A 105 -15.91 -9.87 -0.29
C LEU A 105 -15.12 -10.58 -1.41
N LEU A 106 -13.95 -10.07 -1.74
CA LEU A 106 -13.09 -10.79 -2.68
C LEU A 106 -12.79 -12.17 -2.06
N SER A 107 -13.23 -13.21 -2.76
CA SER A 107 -12.86 -14.58 -2.41
C SER A 107 -11.37 -14.76 -2.72
N ASP A 108 -10.64 -15.24 -1.76
CA ASP A 108 -9.23 -15.57 -1.93
C ASP A 108 -9.09 -17.00 -2.45
N ASP A 109 -9.54 -17.22 -3.69
CA ASP A 109 -9.39 -18.51 -4.38
C ASP A 109 -7.97 -18.71 -4.95
N THR A 110 -7.09 -17.69 -4.84
CA THR A 110 -5.72 -17.77 -5.32
C THR A 110 -4.81 -18.33 -4.22
N LYS A 111 -4.09 -19.40 -4.54
CA LYS A 111 -2.99 -19.85 -3.68
C LYS A 111 -1.86 -18.84 -3.80
N HIS A 112 -1.74 -18.01 -2.79
CA HIS A 112 -0.62 -17.08 -2.68
C HIS A 112 0.62 -17.78 -2.14
N ASP A 113 1.80 -17.34 -2.52
CA ASP A 113 3.06 -17.80 -1.94
C ASP A 113 3.06 -17.48 -0.43
N MET A 114 3.35 -18.48 0.39
CA MET A 114 3.47 -18.25 1.83
C MET A 114 4.61 -17.28 2.11
N MET A 115 4.28 -16.17 2.76
CA MET A 115 5.26 -15.24 3.28
C MET A 115 5.83 -15.77 4.60
N PRO A 116 7.12 -15.51 4.92
CA PRO A 116 7.66 -15.75 6.26
C PRO A 116 6.83 -15.02 7.30
N GLY A 117 6.71 -15.60 8.51
CA GLY A 117 6.06 -14.93 9.62
C GLY A 117 6.70 -13.56 9.91
N LEU A 118 5.91 -12.56 10.28
CA LEU A 118 6.44 -11.22 10.59
C LEU A 118 7.55 -11.22 11.64
N SER A 119 7.50 -12.15 12.60
CA SER A 119 8.53 -12.35 13.63
C SER A 119 9.89 -12.80 13.08
N ASP A 120 9.88 -13.40 11.87
CA ASP A 120 11.08 -13.98 11.27
C ASP A 120 11.79 -13.00 10.33
N ILE A 121 11.19 -11.82 10.12
CA ILE A 121 11.74 -10.80 9.25
C ILE A 121 12.64 -9.85 10.05
N ASP A 122 13.91 -9.83 9.71
CA ASP A 122 14.87 -8.88 10.25
C ASP A 122 14.91 -7.60 9.36
N PHE A 123 14.19 -6.57 9.77
CA PHE A 123 14.07 -5.31 9.03
C PHE A 123 15.33 -4.43 9.20
N ARG A 124 16.44 -4.83 8.62
CA ARG A 124 17.71 -4.06 8.64
C ARG A 124 17.78 -3.00 7.56
N LYS A 125 17.16 -3.27 6.41
CA LYS A 125 17.12 -2.34 5.29
C LYS A 125 15.87 -1.48 5.33
N SER A 126 16.04 -0.20 5.03
CA SER A 126 14.94 0.75 4.88
C SER A 126 14.65 1.03 3.41
N VAL A 127 13.50 1.65 3.14
CA VAL A 127 13.13 2.19 1.84
C VAL A 127 13.05 3.70 1.96
N LEU A 128 13.79 4.42 1.12
CA LEU A 128 13.63 5.86 1.00
C LEU A 128 12.40 6.15 0.14
N LEU A 129 11.35 6.70 0.76
CA LEU A 129 10.15 7.14 0.07
C LEU A 129 10.27 8.60 -0.34
N VAL A 130 10.09 8.89 -1.62
CA VAL A 130 10.16 10.24 -2.20
C VAL A 130 8.81 10.64 -2.75
N HIS A 131 8.18 11.62 -2.11
CA HIS A 131 6.97 12.27 -2.62
C HIS A 131 7.37 13.56 -3.37
N PRO A 132 7.06 13.67 -4.68
CA PRO A 132 7.41 14.85 -5.44
C PRO A 132 6.52 16.04 -5.06
N TYR A 133 7.11 17.22 -5.08
CA TYR A 133 6.42 18.49 -5.03
C TYR A 133 7.09 19.48 -5.98
N PRO A 134 6.40 20.55 -6.42
CA PRO A 134 7.03 21.55 -7.29
C PRO A 134 8.32 22.10 -6.67
N SER A 135 9.37 22.15 -7.47
CA SER A 135 10.70 22.65 -7.06
C SER A 135 11.46 21.75 -6.06
N LEU A 136 11.10 20.47 -5.92
CA LEU A 136 11.91 19.52 -5.15
C LEU A 136 13.36 19.52 -5.66
N GLU A 137 14.30 19.78 -4.75
CA GLU A 137 15.73 19.76 -5.08
C GLU A 137 16.31 18.35 -4.86
N TYR A 138 16.39 17.58 -5.92
CA TYR A 138 16.80 16.17 -5.87
C TYR A 138 18.24 15.94 -5.43
N LYS A 139 19.12 16.95 -5.66
CA LYS A 139 20.51 16.86 -5.23
C LYS A 139 20.66 16.90 -3.71
N SER A 140 19.71 17.55 -3.01
CA SER A 140 19.73 17.67 -1.55
C SER A 140 19.10 16.46 -0.81
N ILE A 141 18.47 15.53 -1.53
CA ILE A 141 17.87 14.36 -0.91
C ILE A 141 18.97 13.46 -0.31
N THR A 142 18.93 13.21 0.98
CA THR A 142 19.86 12.28 1.63
C THR A 142 19.34 10.85 1.50
N ILE A 143 20.13 9.95 0.93
CA ILE A 143 19.83 8.51 0.90
C ILE A 143 20.41 7.89 2.17
N PRO A 144 19.58 7.28 3.06
CA PRO A 144 20.07 6.65 4.28
C PRO A 144 21.12 5.56 4.01
N GLU A 145 22.05 5.36 4.94
CA GLU A 145 23.10 4.34 4.79
C GLU A 145 22.53 2.92 4.70
N ASN A 146 21.47 2.65 5.47
CA ASN A 146 20.79 1.37 5.49
C ASN A 146 19.68 1.25 4.40
N ALA A 147 19.55 2.20 3.48
CA ALA A 147 18.60 2.08 2.40
C ALA A 147 18.88 0.84 1.55
N GLY A 148 17.86 0.03 1.29
CA GLY A 148 17.90 -1.10 0.36
C GLY A 148 17.31 -0.75 -1.01
N ALA A 149 16.48 0.28 -1.09
CA ALA A 149 15.88 0.78 -2.32
C ALA A 149 15.36 2.21 -2.14
N VAL A 150 15.01 2.84 -3.26
CA VAL A 150 14.27 4.11 -3.31
C VAL A 150 12.94 3.87 -3.99
N LEU A 151 11.84 4.30 -3.37
CA LEU A 151 10.51 4.36 -3.97
C LEU A 151 10.16 5.81 -4.25
N HIS A 152 10.12 6.17 -5.51
CA HIS A 152 9.71 7.51 -5.94
C HIS A 152 8.25 7.46 -6.41
N ILE A 153 7.38 8.22 -5.76
CA ILE A 153 5.99 8.37 -6.18
C ILE A 153 5.94 9.33 -7.37
N THR A 154 5.12 9.03 -8.38
CA THR A 154 4.84 9.97 -9.46
C THR A 154 3.75 10.95 -9.06
N TYR A 155 3.57 12.05 -9.81
CA TYR A 155 2.34 12.82 -9.75
C TYR A 155 1.17 11.95 -10.25
N HIS A 156 -0.08 12.35 -9.93
CA HIS A 156 -1.29 11.56 -10.23
C HIS A 156 -1.41 11.12 -11.71
N SER A 157 -0.81 11.88 -12.62
CA SER A 157 -0.77 11.56 -14.06
C SER A 157 0.31 10.58 -14.47
N GLY A 158 1.13 10.11 -13.52
CA GLY A 158 2.29 9.26 -13.83
C GLY A 158 3.54 10.04 -14.27
N THR A 159 3.55 11.38 -14.11
CA THR A 159 4.71 12.22 -14.45
C THR A 159 5.69 12.34 -13.27
N VAL A 160 6.92 12.66 -13.58
CA VAL A 160 7.99 12.91 -12.61
C VAL A 160 8.89 14.03 -13.15
N SER A 161 9.61 14.73 -12.28
CA SER A 161 10.58 15.72 -12.72
C SER A 161 11.82 15.06 -13.34
N GLU A 162 12.30 15.53 -14.47
CA GLU A 162 13.56 15.07 -15.08
C GLU A 162 14.75 15.21 -14.10
N LYS A 163 14.69 16.17 -13.16
CA LYS A 163 15.71 16.31 -12.12
C LYS A 163 15.83 15.08 -11.22
N ALA A 164 14.84 14.17 -11.22
CA ALA A 164 14.94 12.90 -10.52
C ALA A 164 16.07 12.01 -11.06
N LEU A 165 16.59 12.28 -12.26
CA LEU A 165 17.81 11.63 -12.78
C LEU A 165 19.00 11.80 -11.83
N PHE A 166 19.16 12.95 -11.17
CA PHE A 166 20.23 13.13 -10.17
C PHE A 166 20.13 12.14 -9.00
N LEU A 167 18.90 11.82 -8.56
CA LEU A 167 18.69 10.82 -7.53
C LEU A 167 18.96 9.41 -8.08
N LEU A 168 18.50 9.12 -9.29
CA LEU A 168 18.69 7.83 -9.95
C LEU A 168 20.18 7.52 -10.17
N GLU A 169 20.99 8.49 -10.59
CA GLU A 169 22.44 8.37 -10.73
C GLU A 169 23.09 8.00 -9.39
N ARG A 170 22.75 8.71 -8.32
CA ARG A 170 23.25 8.42 -6.98
C ARG A 170 22.80 7.05 -6.45
N CYS A 171 21.59 6.61 -6.80
CA CYS A 171 21.15 5.25 -6.51
C CYS A 171 22.04 4.23 -7.23
N ARG A 172 22.33 4.45 -8.52
CA ARG A 172 23.18 3.58 -9.32
C ARG A 172 24.61 3.50 -8.76
N GLU A 173 25.20 4.62 -8.37
CA GLU A 173 26.52 4.67 -7.73
C GLU A 173 26.60 3.83 -6.45
N ARG A 174 25.49 3.70 -5.74
CA ARG A 174 25.37 2.91 -4.50
C ARG A 174 24.83 1.47 -4.72
N GLY A 175 24.57 1.08 -5.97
CA GLY A 175 23.97 -0.22 -6.29
C GLY A 175 22.54 -0.39 -5.74
N LEU A 176 21.80 0.71 -5.57
CA LEU A 176 20.43 0.72 -5.06
C LEU A 176 19.42 0.78 -6.21
N PRO A 177 18.40 -0.09 -6.25
CA PRO A 177 17.31 0.06 -7.20
C PRO A 177 16.42 1.26 -6.83
N MET A 178 15.97 1.99 -7.86
CA MET A 178 14.97 3.05 -7.73
C MET A 178 13.71 2.64 -8.47
N PHE A 179 12.59 2.60 -7.76
CA PHE A 179 11.28 2.25 -8.29
C PHE A 179 10.45 3.52 -8.50
N LEU A 180 9.70 3.57 -9.63
CA LEU A 180 8.68 4.60 -9.89
C LEU A 180 7.30 4.01 -9.65
N CYS A 181 6.57 4.53 -8.66
CA CYS A 181 5.24 4.08 -8.28
C CYS A 181 4.13 5.01 -8.81
N SER A 182 2.91 4.48 -8.86
CA SER A 182 1.70 5.11 -9.40
C SER A 182 1.70 5.25 -10.91
N LEU A 183 2.35 4.33 -11.61
CA LEU A 183 2.21 4.18 -13.05
C LEU A 183 0.98 3.33 -13.37
N LYS A 184 0.35 3.59 -14.52
CA LYS A 184 -0.85 2.88 -14.98
C LYS A 184 -0.51 2.06 -16.22
N SER A 185 -0.78 0.75 -16.19
CA SER A 185 -0.48 -0.16 -17.31
C SER A 185 -1.38 0.07 -18.53
N ASN A 186 -2.63 0.52 -18.29
CA ASN A 186 -3.62 0.76 -19.35
C ASN A 186 -3.46 2.11 -20.07
N ASN A 187 -2.52 2.95 -19.68
CA ASN A 187 -2.18 4.15 -20.44
C ASN A 187 -1.40 3.77 -21.70
N ASN A 188 -1.93 4.14 -22.87
CA ASN A 188 -1.29 3.86 -24.18
C ASN A 188 0.08 4.54 -24.36
N SER A 189 0.48 5.45 -23.46
CA SER A 189 1.79 6.08 -23.44
C SER A 189 2.21 6.49 -22.04
N ILE A 190 3.41 6.16 -21.66
CA ILE A 190 4.07 6.72 -20.48
C ILE A 190 4.52 8.15 -20.83
N TYR A 191 4.34 9.08 -19.91
CA TYR A 191 4.82 10.44 -20.11
C TYR A 191 6.33 10.48 -20.33
N GLU A 192 6.77 11.35 -21.23
CA GLU A 192 8.18 11.48 -21.65
C GLU A 192 9.15 11.58 -20.47
N THR A 193 8.80 12.39 -19.45
CA THR A 193 9.65 12.57 -18.27
C THR A 193 9.84 11.28 -17.47
N SER A 194 8.80 10.45 -17.35
CA SER A 194 8.90 9.15 -16.69
C SER A 194 9.61 8.12 -17.56
N ASP A 195 9.35 8.12 -18.89
CA ASP A 195 10.02 7.26 -19.85
C ASP A 195 11.54 7.48 -19.87
N ILE A 196 11.98 8.74 -19.74
CA ILE A 196 13.41 9.07 -19.60
C ILE A 196 14.03 8.36 -18.39
N LEU A 197 13.37 8.38 -17.22
CA LEU A 197 13.87 7.69 -16.03
C LEU A 197 13.91 6.17 -16.22
N LEU A 198 12.85 5.60 -16.81
CA LEU A 198 12.78 4.16 -17.08
C LEU A 198 13.89 3.71 -18.05
N LYS A 199 14.14 4.45 -19.12
CA LYS A 199 15.25 4.20 -20.07
C LYS A 199 16.61 4.31 -19.40
N ASN A 200 16.72 5.08 -18.33
CA ASN A 200 17.94 5.23 -17.53
C ASN A 200 18.03 4.24 -16.36
N GLY A 201 17.11 3.27 -16.25
CA GLY A 201 17.20 2.15 -15.32
C GLY A 201 16.35 2.27 -14.06
N ALA A 202 15.44 3.24 -13.97
CA ALA A 202 14.39 3.19 -12.96
C ALA A 202 13.42 2.02 -13.26
N ILE A 203 12.85 1.41 -12.22
CA ILE A 203 12.01 0.23 -12.32
C ILE A 203 10.55 0.64 -12.13
N PRO A 204 9.64 0.37 -13.08
CA PRO A 204 8.24 0.73 -12.94
C PRO A 204 7.50 -0.16 -11.93
N VAL A 205 6.58 0.45 -11.17
CA VAL A 205 5.56 -0.23 -10.38
C VAL A 205 4.21 0.22 -10.93
N PHE A 206 3.53 -0.72 -11.60
CA PHE A 206 2.24 -0.47 -12.24
C PHE A 206 1.08 -0.85 -11.33
N ASP A 207 -0.04 -0.16 -11.47
CA ASP A 207 -1.35 -0.51 -10.96
C ASP A 207 -1.34 -0.91 -9.47
N THR A 208 -0.51 -0.24 -8.69
CA THR A 208 -0.32 -0.53 -7.26
C THR A 208 -0.38 0.78 -6.46
N GLY A 209 -1.13 0.78 -5.37
CA GLY A 209 -1.19 1.92 -4.46
C GLY A 209 0.16 2.19 -3.78
N ASN A 210 0.39 3.45 -3.42
CA ASN A 210 1.67 3.90 -2.83
C ASN A 210 2.02 3.15 -1.55
N GLU A 211 1.02 2.91 -0.70
CA GLU A 211 1.16 2.27 0.60
C GLU A 211 1.55 0.81 0.45
N SER A 212 0.91 0.10 -0.48
CA SER A 212 1.24 -1.28 -0.81
C SER A 212 2.59 -1.40 -1.50
N ALA A 213 2.90 -0.52 -2.43
CA ALA A 213 4.20 -0.49 -3.08
C ALA A 213 5.32 -0.29 -2.06
N TYR A 214 5.13 0.62 -1.09
CA TYR A 214 6.09 0.84 0.00
C TYR A 214 6.23 -0.40 0.90
N ALA A 215 5.11 -0.94 1.39
CA ALA A 215 5.12 -2.11 2.27
C ALA A 215 5.78 -3.32 1.57
N LYS A 216 5.41 -3.58 0.31
CA LYS A 216 5.96 -4.66 -0.50
C LYS A 216 7.45 -4.48 -0.77
N LEU A 217 7.88 -3.25 -1.10
CA LEU A 217 9.29 -2.98 -1.33
C LEU A 217 10.11 -3.12 -0.05
N LEU A 218 9.56 -2.75 1.11
CA LEU A 218 10.20 -2.96 2.40
C LEU A 218 10.40 -4.44 2.71
N LEU A 219 9.42 -5.29 2.37
CA LEU A 219 9.57 -6.75 2.43
C LEU A 219 10.62 -7.25 1.44
N ALA A 220 10.57 -6.77 0.19
CA ALA A 220 11.46 -7.20 -0.87
C ALA A 220 12.94 -6.98 -0.53
N VAL A 221 13.30 -5.79 -0.02
CA VAL A 221 14.70 -5.47 0.31
C VAL A 221 15.25 -6.26 1.51
N ASN A 222 14.38 -6.79 2.37
CA ASN A 222 14.78 -7.55 3.55
C ASN A 222 14.69 -9.08 3.37
N LEU A 223 13.81 -9.56 2.48
CA LEU A 223 13.58 -11.00 2.26
C LEU A 223 14.17 -11.51 0.95
N TYR A 224 14.19 -10.66 -0.08
CA TYR A 224 14.58 -11.05 -1.44
C TYR A 224 15.61 -10.08 -2.04
N PRO A 225 16.74 -9.83 -1.34
CA PRO A 225 17.72 -8.82 -1.77
C PRO A 225 18.32 -9.10 -3.16
N ASP A 226 18.34 -10.37 -3.59
CA ASP A 226 18.89 -10.78 -4.89
C ASP A 226 17.87 -10.66 -6.04
N ASP A 227 16.57 -10.55 -5.74
CA ASP A 227 15.51 -10.41 -6.75
C ASP A 227 14.37 -9.47 -6.30
N ILE A 228 14.73 -8.28 -5.86
CA ILE A 228 13.78 -7.25 -5.41
C ILE A 228 12.74 -6.96 -6.53
N ALA A 229 13.21 -6.77 -7.77
CA ALA A 229 12.34 -6.45 -8.88
C ALA A 229 11.40 -7.59 -9.28
N GLY A 230 11.84 -8.84 -9.19
CA GLY A 230 10.99 -10.02 -9.41
C GLY A 230 9.90 -10.13 -8.37
N PHE A 231 10.23 -9.93 -7.10
CA PHE A 231 9.23 -9.93 -6.03
C PHE A 231 8.19 -8.81 -6.21
N MET A 232 8.63 -7.60 -6.56
CA MET A 232 7.72 -6.45 -6.79
C MET A 232 6.69 -6.69 -7.91
N ARG A 233 6.97 -7.56 -8.88
CA ARG A 233 6.05 -7.91 -9.98
C ARG A 233 5.01 -8.98 -9.64
N LYS A 234 5.19 -9.73 -8.56
CA LYS A 234 4.22 -10.75 -8.12
C LYS A 234 2.99 -10.07 -7.52
N ASN A 235 1.80 -10.62 -7.74
CA ASN A 235 0.60 -10.21 -6.98
C ASN A 235 0.50 -11.10 -5.75
N ILE A 236 0.78 -10.55 -4.58
CA ILE A 236 0.84 -11.30 -3.32
C ILE A 236 -0.52 -11.35 -2.63
N TYR A 237 -1.21 -10.23 -2.54
CA TYR A 237 -2.54 -10.13 -1.92
C TYR A 237 -3.34 -8.97 -2.50
N HIS A 238 -3.79 -9.10 -3.73
CA HIS A 238 -4.65 -8.14 -4.43
C HIS A 238 -4.08 -6.71 -4.56
N GLU A 239 -2.78 -6.48 -4.33
CA GLU A 239 -2.18 -5.15 -4.41
C GLU A 239 -2.01 -4.63 -5.83
N ILE A 240 -1.99 -5.52 -6.83
CA ILE A 240 -2.00 -5.15 -8.25
C ILE A 240 -3.46 -5.12 -8.72
N ILE A 241 -3.90 -3.99 -9.31
CA ILE A 241 -5.29 -3.71 -9.70
C ILE A 241 -5.53 -4.11 -11.14
#